data_ddbd9c62272160a1bee66e3ca250c894
#
_entry.id   ddbd9c62272160a1bee66e3ca250c894
#
_cell.length_a   1.000
_cell.length_b   1.000
_cell.length_c   1.000
_cell.angle_alpha   90.00
_cell.angle_beta   90.00
_cell.angle_gamma   90.00
#
_symmetry.space_group_name_H-M   'P 1'
#
loop_
_entity.id
_entity.type
_entity.pdbx_description
1 polymer ?
#
loop_
_entity_poly.entity_id
_entity_poly.type
_entity_poly.pdbx_seq_one_letter_code
_entity_poly.pdbx_strand_id
1 'polypeptide(L)'
;MKCLTILFLKFFLLSNFVMAETIPTKSKILKQSNDCFKDSRTQICKELVSEIEKLQLVVFDQNRFKCQSSLLGLQTEIIEAYFFNNFSNERISLMIPYVIKNC
;
A
#
# COMPACT_ATOMS: atom_id res chain seq x y z
N MET A 1 -28.84 25.44 19.69
CA MET A 1 -28.81 24.07 19.27
C MET A 1 -28.50 23.87 17.79
N LYS A 2 -28.99 24.69 16.90
CA LYS A 2 -28.65 24.60 15.46
C LYS A 2 -27.18 24.86 15.15
N CYS A 3 -26.48 25.73 15.91
CA CYS A 3 -25.05 25.99 15.73
C CYS A 3 -24.17 24.81 16.12
N LEU A 4 -24.55 24.00 17.11
CA LEU A 4 -23.82 22.84 17.54
C LEU A 4 -23.87 21.70 16.49
N THR A 5 -25.03 21.53 15.84
CA THR A 5 -25.22 20.52 14.79
C THR A 5 -24.42 20.87 13.55
N ILE A 6 -24.32 22.13 13.19
CA ILE A 6 -23.54 22.61 12.03
C ILE A 6 -22.03 22.45 12.29
N LEU A 7 -21.57 22.75 13.51
CA LEU A 7 -20.18 22.55 13.91
C LEU A 7 -19.79 21.05 13.89
N PHE A 8 -20.69 20.19 14.32
CA PHE A 8 -20.49 18.76 14.32
C PHE A 8 -20.41 18.20 12.89
N LEU A 9 -21.27 18.68 12.00
CA LEU A 9 -21.26 18.32 10.59
C LEU A 9 -19.98 18.78 9.88
N LYS A 10 -19.50 19.98 10.18
CA LYS A 10 -18.24 20.50 9.64
C LYS A 10 -17.04 19.68 10.13
N PHE A 11 -17.04 19.30 11.38
CA PHE A 11 -15.99 18.44 11.94
C PHE A 11 -15.98 17.06 11.30
N PHE A 12 -17.16 16.49 11.07
CA PHE A 12 -17.32 15.19 10.42
C PHE A 12 -16.86 15.22 8.96
N LEU A 13 -17.20 16.28 8.22
CA LEU A 13 -16.76 16.49 6.83
C LEU A 13 -15.24 16.67 6.74
N LEU A 14 -14.62 17.39 7.68
CA LEU A 14 -13.17 17.54 7.75
C LEU A 14 -12.47 16.23 8.06
N SER A 15 -13.03 15.40 8.94
CA SER A 15 -12.48 14.07 9.23
C SER A 15 -12.54 13.16 8.02
N ASN A 16 -13.63 13.16 7.27
CA ASN A 16 -13.78 12.39 6.03
C ASN A 16 -12.81 12.88 4.95
N PHE A 17 -12.57 14.19 4.87
CA PHE A 17 -11.62 14.76 3.91
C PHE A 17 -10.19 14.36 4.23
N VAL A 18 -9.79 14.34 5.52
CA VAL A 18 -8.46 13.92 5.96
C VAL A 18 -8.26 12.42 5.73
N MET A 19 -9.31 11.61 5.81
CA MET A 19 -9.26 10.17 5.56
C MET A 19 -9.31 9.79 4.08
N ALA A 20 -9.65 10.72 3.20
CA ALA A 20 -9.61 10.53 1.76
C ALA A 20 -8.18 10.64 1.24
N GLU A 21 -7.25 9.80 1.77
CA GLU A 21 -5.91 9.71 1.25
C GLU A 21 -5.93 9.15 -0.18
N THR A 22 -5.02 9.67 -1.00
CA THR A 22 -4.88 9.22 -2.38
C THR A 22 -4.51 7.74 -2.39
N ILE A 23 -5.34 6.93 -3.06
CA ILE A 23 -5.08 5.51 -3.24
C ILE A 23 -3.93 5.36 -4.24
N PRO A 24 -2.86 4.60 -3.90
CA PRO A 24 -1.77 4.41 -4.82
C PRO A 24 -2.20 3.56 -6.02
N THR A 25 -1.65 3.88 -7.19
CA THR A 25 -1.87 3.09 -8.40
C THR A 25 -0.93 1.89 -8.42
N LYS A 26 -1.28 0.87 -9.21
CA LYS A 26 -0.40 -0.26 -9.47
C LYS A 26 0.96 0.20 -10.00
N SER A 27 0.98 1.15 -10.93
CA SER A 27 2.23 1.71 -11.49
C SER A 27 3.13 2.31 -10.42
N LYS A 28 2.55 3.05 -9.49
CA LYS A 28 3.31 3.65 -8.38
C LYS A 28 3.90 2.56 -7.47
N ILE A 29 3.12 1.55 -7.13
CA ILE A 29 3.57 0.41 -6.32
C ILE A 29 4.74 -0.31 -7.00
N LEU A 30 4.65 -0.57 -8.30
CA LEU A 30 5.70 -1.25 -9.05
C LEU A 30 6.98 -0.42 -9.14
N LYS A 31 6.85 0.90 -9.35
CA LYS A 31 8.00 1.81 -9.37
C LYS A 31 8.70 1.86 -8.01
N GLN A 32 7.93 2.01 -6.94
CA GLN A 32 8.46 2.02 -5.57
C GLN A 32 9.09 0.67 -5.20
N SER A 33 8.54 -0.43 -5.69
CA SER A 33 9.11 -1.77 -5.48
C SER A 33 10.48 -1.89 -6.14
N ASN A 34 10.64 -1.38 -7.35
CA ASN A 34 11.94 -1.36 -8.02
C ASN A 34 12.96 -0.49 -7.26
N ASP A 35 12.54 0.65 -6.74
CA ASP A 35 13.41 1.53 -5.95
C ASP A 35 13.81 0.88 -4.62
N CYS A 36 12.86 0.25 -3.93
CA CYS A 36 13.11 -0.53 -2.73
C CYS A 36 14.05 -1.72 -3.00
N PHE A 37 13.85 -2.36 -4.15
CA PHE A 37 14.65 -3.49 -4.60
C PHE A 37 16.13 -3.13 -4.77
N LYS A 38 16.43 -1.91 -5.19
CA LYS A 38 17.82 -1.43 -5.35
C LYS A 38 18.51 -1.25 -4.00
N ASP A 39 17.77 -0.78 -2.99
CA ASP A 39 18.29 -0.61 -1.64
C ASP A 39 17.18 -0.77 -0.61
N SER A 40 17.12 -1.93 0.04
CA SER A 40 16.10 -2.28 1.02
C SER A 40 16.19 -1.50 2.32
N ARG A 41 17.25 -0.71 2.52
CA ARG A 41 17.43 0.11 3.73
C ARG A 41 16.83 1.50 3.62
N THR A 42 16.27 1.84 2.47
CA THR A 42 15.74 3.17 2.22
C THR A 42 14.36 3.36 2.85
N GLN A 43 14.03 4.62 3.12
CA GLN A 43 12.70 5.02 3.59
C GLN A 43 11.61 4.62 2.59
N ILE A 44 11.95 4.48 1.32
CA ILE A 44 11.04 4.05 0.24
C ILE A 44 10.43 2.69 0.56
N CYS A 45 11.22 1.73 1.06
CA CYS A 45 10.73 0.41 1.45
C CYS A 45 9.70 0.48 2.56
N LYS A 46 9.93 1.32 3.56
CA LYS A 46 9.01 1.53 4.68
C LYS A 46 7.70 2.14 4.21
N GLU A 47 7.76 3.17 3.38
CA GLU A 47 6.58 3.83 2.82
C GLU A 47 5.80 2.88 1.91
N LEU A 48 6.51 2.06 1.15
CA LEU A 48 5.91 1.09 0.24
C LEU A 48 5.02 0.08 0.96
N VAL A 49 5.42 -0.39 2.14
CA VAL A 49 4.60 -1.30 2.96
C VAL A 49 3.23 -0.68 3.23
N SER A 50 3.19 0.58 3.62
CA SER A 50 1.94 1.32 3.87
C SER A 50 1.12 1.53 2.59
N GLU A 51 1.78 1.86 1.48
CA GLU A 51 1.11 2.06 0.19
C GLU A 51 0.48 0.77 -0.34
N ILE A 52 1.18 -0.35 -0.21
CA ILE A 52 0.64 -1.67 -0.60
C ILE A 52 -0.58 -2.01 0.25
N GLU A 53 -0.55 -1.72 1.54
CA GLU A 53 -1.68 -1.97 2.43
C GLU A 53 -2.93 -1.19 2.00
N LYS A 54 -2.78 0.07 1.64
CA LYS A 54 -3.88 0.90 1.13
C LYS A 54 -4.52 0.29 -0.11
N LEU A 55 -3.70 -0.15 -1.06
CA LEU A 55 -4.21 -0.78 -2.28
C LEU A 55 -4.86 -2.14 -1.99
N GLN A 56 -4.33 -2.92 -1.04
CA GLN A 56 -4.93 -4.18 -0.63
C GLN A 56 -6.37 -4.00 -0.12
N LEU A 57 -6.62 -2.98 0.68
CA LEU A 57 -7.96 -2.69 1.21
C LEU A 57 -8.95 -2.39 0.08
N VAL A 58 -8.52 -1.62 -0.91
CA VAL A 58 -9.36 -1.27 -2.06
C VAL A 58 -9.71 -2.50 -2.89
N VAL A 59 -8.70 -3.29 -3.26
CA VAL A 59 -8.94 -4.48 -4.10
C VAL A 59 -9.71 -5.57 -3.35
N PHE A 60 -9.59 -5.62 -2.04
CA PHE A 60 -10.42 -6.48 -1.20
C PHE A 60 -11.90 -6.11 -1.30
N ASP A 61 -12.21 -4.81 -1.17
CA ASP A 61 -13.57 -4.31 -1.30
C ASP A 61 -14.15 -4.55 -2.70
N GLN A 62 -13.30 -4.64 -3.70
CA GLN A 62 -13.68 -4.96 -5.09
C GLN A 62 -13.76 -6.46 -5.36
N ASN A 63 -13.58 -7.30 -4.35
CA ASN A 63 -13.53 -8.77 -4.48
C ASN A 63 -12.41 -9.27 -5.41
N ARG A 64 -11.33 -8.51 -5.55
CA ARG A 64 -10.18 -8.87 -6.38
C ARG A 64 -9.14 -9.61 -5.55
N PHE A 65 -9.47 -10.81 -5.13
CA PHE A 65 -8.67 -11.56 -4.15
C PHE A 65 -7.32 -12.03 -4.69
N LYS A 66 -7.20 -12.30 -5.98
CA LYS A 66 -5.91 -12.64 -6.59
C LYS A 66 -4.95 -11.45 -6.55
N CYS A 67 -5.43 -10.25 -6.82
CA CYS A 67 -4.65 -9.03 -6.68
C CYS A 67 -4.24 -8.83 -5.23
N GLN A 68 -5.18 -8.96 -4.30
CA GLN A 68 -4.90 -8.84 -2.87
C GLN A 68 -3.81 -9.81 -2.42
N SER A 69 -3.91 -11.08 -2.78
CA SER A 69 -2.92 -12.10 -2.43
C SER A 69 -1.54 -11.79 -2.99
N SER A 70 -1.48 -11.28 -4.23
CA SER A 70 -0.22 -10.89 -4.87
C SER A 70 0.42 -9.72 -4.18
N LEU A 71 -0.37 -8.71 -3.79
CA LEU A 71 0.10 -7.55 -3.04
C LEU A 71 0.58 -7.94 -1.65
N LEU A 72 -0.14 -8.85 -0.98
CA LEU A 72 0.26 -9.36 0.33
C LEU A 72 1.60 -10.11 0.25
N GLY A 73 1.79 -10.92 -0.78
CA GLY A 73 3.06 -11.61 -1.02
C GLY A 73 4.21 -10.64 -1.20
N LEU A 74 4.02 -9.61 -2.03
CA LEU A 74 5.02 -8.56 -2.24
C LEU A 74 5.32 -7.81 -0.95
N GLN A 75 4.29 -7.44 -0.19
CA GLN A 75 4.43 -6.74 1.09
C GLN A 75 5.23 -7.57 2.09
N THR A 76 4.97 -8.87 2.18
CA THR A 76 5.67 -9.79 3.07
C THR A 76 7.17 -9.83 2.76
N GLU A 77 7.54 -9.92 1.49
CA GLU A 77 8.95 -9.95 1.08
C GLU A 77 9.66 -8.62 1.39
N ILE A 78 8.97 -7.50 1.23
CA ILE A 78 9.50 -6.18 1.57
C ILE A 78 9.67 -6.02 3.08
N ILE A 79 8.71 -6.50 3.87
CA ILE A 79 8.80 -6.48 5.34
C ILE A 79 10.01 -7.29 5.81
N GLU A 80 10.21 -8.48 5.27
CA GLU A 80 11.36 -9.32 5.61
C GLU A 80 12.68 -8.63 5.25
N ALA A 81 12.74 -8.01 4.09
CA ALA A 81 13.94 -7.31 3.64
C ALA A 81 14.27 -6.10 4.51
N TYR A 82 13.27 -5.27 4.81
CA TYR A 82 13.49 -4.00 5.50
C TYR A 82 13.61 -4.16 7.02
N PHE A 83 12.68 -4.92 7.64
CA PHE A 83 12.61 -5.01 9.11
C PHE A 83 13.47 -6.12 9.69
N PHE A 84 13.73 -7.17 8.94
CA PHE A 84 14.45 -8.34 9.45
C PHE A 84 15.83 -8.54 8.80
N ASN A 85 16.28 -7.61 7.96
CA ASN A 85 17.53 -7.70 7.23
C ASN A 85 17.72 -9.00 6.42
N ASN A 86 16.62 -9.64 6.08
CA ASN A 86 16.62 -10.86 5.29
C ASN A 86 16.33 -10.51 3.83
N PHE A 87 17.24 -9.75 3.23
CA PHE A 87 17.06 -9.22 1.89
C PHE A 87 17.35 -10.28 0.85
N SER A 88 16.36 -10.50 -0.02
CA SER A 88 16.51 -11.33 -1.20
C SER A 88 15.91 -10.60 -2.41
N ASN A 89 16.76 -10.07 -3.27
CA ASN A 89 16.36 -9.47 -4.54
C ASN A 89 15.52 -10.43 -5.36
N GLU A 90 15.89 -11.70 -5.34
CA GLU A 90 15.22 -12.74 -6.09
C GLU A 90 13.76 -12.92 -5.67
N ARG A 91 13.47 -12.95 -4.37
CA ARG A 91 12.11 -13.11 -3.87
C ARG A 91 11.22 -11.92 -4.22
N ILE A 92 11.71 -10.71 -4.04
CA ILE A 92 10.96 -9.49 -4.40
C ILE A 92 10.69 -9.49 -5.90
N SER A 93 11.68 -9.80 -6.70
CA SER A 93 11.57 -9.84 -8.16
C SER A 93 10.59 -10.92 -8.65
N LEU A 94 10.45 -12.03 -7.94
CA LEU A 94 9.47 -13.06 -8.24
C LEU A 94 8.03 -12.61 -7.99
N MET A 95 7.81 -11.75 -7.01
CA MET A 95 6.47 -11.28 -6.66
C MET A 95 5.93 -10.20 -7.60
N ILE A 96 6.81 -9.43 -8.23
CA ILE A 96 6.41 -8.36 -9.16
C ILE A 96 5.56 -8.86 -10.33
N PRO A 97 5.93 -9.97 -11.04
CA PRO A 97 5.10 -10.49 -12.11
C PRO A 97 3.69 -10.90 -11.68
N TYR A 98 3.53 -11.40 -10.47
CA TYR A 98 2.21 -11.75 -9.94
C TYR A 98 1.33 -10.52 -9.74
N VAL A 99 1.91 -9.42 -9.25
CA VAL A 99 1.19 -8.16 -9.10
C VAL A 99 0.79 -7.62 -10.48
N ILE A 100 1.68 -7.66 -11.45
CA ILE A 100 1.40 -7.21 -12.81
C ILE A 100 0.25 -8.02 -13.41
N LYS A 101 0.28 -9.34 -13.25
CA LYS A 101 -0.72 -10.24 -13.82
C LYS A 101 -2.08 -10.13 -13.13
N ASN A 102 -2.10 -10.03 -11.81
CA ASN A 102 -3.32 -10.16 -11.01
C ASN A 102 -3.95 -8.82 -10.63
N CYS A 103 -3.23 -7.77 -10.77
CA CYS A 103 -3.70 -6.41 -10.51
C CYS A 103 -3.77 -5.60 -11.79
#